data_6c04c974248dfbd5d9810e3baa16990f
#
_entry.id   6c04c974248dfbd5d9810e3baa16990f
#
_cell.length_a   1.000
_cell.length_b   1.000
_cell.length_c   1.000
_cell.angle_alpha   90.00
_cell.angle_beta   90.00
_cell.angle_gamma   90.00
#
_symmetry.space_group_name_H-M   'P 1'
#
loop_
_entity.id
_entity.type
_entity.pdbx_description
1 polymer ?
#
loop_
_entity_poly.entity_id
_entity_poly.type
_entity_poly.pdbx_seq_one_letter_code
_entity_poly.pdbx_strand_id
1 'polypeptide(L)'
;MNKLPDYVSILIDGFGERFDPAVKRTEMDRGPVKQEILNSQVLVETEATLFFRSREDSVKFDSWYFDTIRRVGWFDVYDHRYRITRSMRFKGGDIGSLTPLAGGFRYAQRQVTLEYMR
;
A
#
# COMPACT_ATOMS: atom_id res chain seq x y z
N MET A 1 -13.85 1.47 12.68
CA MET A 1 -12.90 1.86 11.63
C MET A 1 -12.64 0.67 10.72
N ASN A 2 -12.50 0.92 9.43
CA ASN A 2 -12.25 -0.17 8.47
C ASN A 2 -10.85 -0.74 8.68
N LYS A 3 -10.71 -2.04 8.43
CA LYS A 3 -9.42 -2.72 8.49
C LYS A 3 -9.26 -3.61 7.28
N LEU A 4 -8.00 -3.92 6.94
CA LEU A 4 -7.71 -4.90 5.90
C LEU A 4 -8.34 -6.23 6.31
N PRO A 5 -9.11 -6.89 5.43
CA PRO A 5 -9.79 -8.14 5.80
C PRO A 5 -8.82 -9.24 6.25
N ASP A 6 -9.24 -10.04 7.22
CA ASP A 6 -8.41 -11.09 7.80
C ASP A 6 -8.06 -12.20 6.79
N TYR A 7 -8.89 -12.38 5.75
CA TYR A 7 -8.64 -13.37 4.71
C TYR A 7 -7.58 -12.92 3.71
N VAL A 8 -7.10 -11.69 3.79
CA VAL A 8 -6.04 -11.15 2.93
C VAL A 8 -4.71 -11.29 3.66
N SER A 9 -3.74 -11.96 3.03
CA SER A 9 -2.39 -12.08 3.56
C SER A 9 -1.46 -11.17 2.79
N ILE A 10 -0.51 -10.55 3.49
CA ILE A 10 0.53 -9.74 2.86
C ILE A 10 1.79 -10.61 2.77
N LEU A 11 2.26 -10.83 1.53
CA LEU A 11 3.44 -11.65 1.31
C LEU A 11 4.71 -10.83 1.51
N ILE A 12 5.78 -11.51 1.95
CA ILE A 12 7.11 -10.90 2.05
C ILE A 12 7.67 -10.60 0.66
N ASP A 13 7.42 -11.50 -0.30
CA ASP A 13 7.83 -11.27 -1.69
C ASP A 13 7.15 -10.03 -2.25
N GLY A 14 7.95 -9.14 -2.84
CA GLY A 14 7.44 -7.90 -3.39
C GLY A 14 7.18 -6.81 -2.36
N PHE A 15 7.48 -7.07 -1.08
CA PHE A 15 7.35 -6.04 -0.05
C PHE A 15 8.49 -5.04 -0.16
N GLY A 16 8.17 -3.77 -0.19
CA GLY A 16 9.14 -2.68 -0.20
C GLY A 16 8.54 -1.45 0.44
N GLU A 17 9.39 -0.60 0.96
CA GLU A 17 8.95 0.63 1.61
C GLU A 17 9.86 1.76 1.20
N ARG A 18 9.29 2.89 0.83
CA ARG A 18 10.05 4.08 0.45
C ARG A 18 9.39 5.32 1.04
N PHE A 19 10.22 6.30 1.34
CA PHE A 19 9.76 7.56 1.88
C PHE A 19 9.82 8.64 0.81
N ASP A 20 8.80 9.51 0.82
CA ASP A 20 8.88 10.77 0.10
C ASP A 20 9.46 11.78 1.06
N PRO A 21 10.69 12.24 0.85
CA PRO A 21 11.35 13.13 1.79
C PRO A 21 10.75 14.54 1.83
N ALA A 22 9.84 14.87 0.89
CA ALA A 22 9.21 16.19 0.80
C ALA A 22 10.26 17.31 0.86
N VAL A 23 11.30 17.18 0.01
CA VAL A 23 12.46 18.07 -0.01
C VAL A 23 12.53 18.78 -1.36
N LYS A 24 12.79 20.09 -1.32
CA LYS A 24 13.08 20.89 -2.50
C LYS A 24 14.59 20.95 -2.70
N ARG A 25 15.04 20.69 -3.93
CA ARG A 25 16.43 20.83 -4.32
C ARG A 25 16.57 22.08 -5.19
N THR A 26 17.54 22.91 -4.87
CA THR A 26 17.88 24.08 -5.66
C THR A 26 19.30 23.99 -6.12
N GLU A 27 19.53 23.99 -7.45
CA GLU A 27 20.86 24.00 -8.01
C GLU A 27 21.46 25.39 -7.91
N MET A 28 22.73 25.43 -7.60
CA MET A 28 23.51 26.67 -7.49
C MET A 28 24.62 26.64 -8.51
N ASP A 29 24.98 27.82 -9.07
CA ASP A 29 26.05 27.94 -10.05
C ASP A 29 27.41 27.45 -9.48
N ARG A 30 27.56 27.60 -8.18
CA ARG A 30 28.79 27.18 -7.47
C ARG A 30 28.42 26.48 -6.17
N GLY A 31 29.10 25.38 -5.89
CA GLY A 31 28.91 24.64 -4.64
C GLY A 31 27.89 23.53 -4.73
N PRO A 32 27.60 22.87 -3.61
CA PRO A 32 26.67 21.75 -3.55
C PRO A 32 25.22 22.19 -3.76
N VAL A 33 24.41 21.25 -4.22
CA VAL A 33 22.96 21.48 -4.38
C VAL A 33 22.34 21.75 -3.01
N LYS A 34 21.56 22.81 -2.94
CA LYS A 34 20.81 23.15 -1.73
C LYS A 34 19.53 22.33 -1.66
N GLN A 35 19.22 21.79 -0.48
CA GLN A 35 17.98 21.08 -0.23
C GLN A 35 17.25 21.70 0.95
N GLU A 36 15.92 21.75 0.85
CA GLU A 36 15.07 22.30 1.90
C GLU A 36 13.91 21.35 2.14
N ILE A 37 13.50 21.22 3.41
CA ILE A 37 12.31 20.45 3.77
C ILE A 37 11.07 21.27 3.41
N LEU A 38 10.23 20.74 2.51
CA LEU A 38 9.00 21.40 2.10
C LEU A 38 7.84 21.13 3.06
N ASN A 39 7.88 19.98 3.74
CA ASN A 39 6.81 19.54 4.62
C ASN A 39 7.40 18.73 5.75
N SER A 40 6.94 18.98 6.99
CA SER A 40 7.38 18.23 8.16
C SER A 40 6.81 16.82 8.21
N GLN A 41 5.71 16.54 7.51
CA GLN A 41 5.13 15.21 7.42
C GLN A 41 5.71 14.47 6.21
N VAL A 42 6.03 13.20 6.43
CA VAL A 42 6.60 12.36 5.39
C VAL A 42 5.57 11.32 4.98
N LEU A 43 5.29 11.27 3.68
CA LEU A 43 4.45 10.23 3.10
C LEU A 43 5.31 8.99 2.85
N VAL A 44 4.84 7.86 3.34
CA VAL A 44 5.52 6.58 3.15
C VAL A 44 4.72 5.73 2.19
N GLU A 45 5.39 5.19 1.18
CA GLU A 45 4.80 4.26 0.23
C GLU A 45 5.30 2.84 0.54
N THR A 46 4.37 1.91 0.66
CA THR A 46 4.68 0.51 0.92
C THR A 46 4.18 -0.33 -0.24
N GLU A 47 5.09 -0.99 -0.94
CA GLU A 47 4.72 -1.96 -1.96
C GLU A 47 4.46 -3.30 -1.29
N ALA A 48 3.33 -3.91 -1.61
CA ALA A 48 2.91 -5.16 -0.99
C ALA A 48 2.20 -6.05 -1.99
N THR A 49 2.33 -7.35 -1.78
CA THR A 49 1.57 -8.35 -2.55
C THR A 49 0.50 -8.91 -1.64
N LEU A 50 -0.76 -8.69 -2.02
CA LEU A 50 -1.91 -9.25 -1.31
C LEU A 50 -2.20 -10.64 -1.87
N PHE A 51 -2.31 -11.62 -0.99
CA PHE A 51 -2.53 -13.01 -1.36
C PHE A 51 -3.91 -13.47 -0.91
N PHE A 52 -4.61 -14.15 -1.81
CA PHE A 52 -5.94 -14.72 -1.57
C PHE A 52 -5.86 -16.23 -1.67
N ARG A 53 -6.34 -16.93 -0.65
CA ARG A 53 -6.26 -18.39 -0.55
C ARG A 53 -7.43 -19.11 -1.22
N SER A 54 -8.43 -18.37 -1.68
CA SER A 54 -9.57 -18.95 -2.38
C SER A 54 -10.16 -17.94 -3.35
N ARG A 55 -10.95 -18.46 -4.29
CA ARG A 55 -11.66 -17.61 -5.24
C ARG A 55 -12.65 -16.69 -4.50
N GLU A 56 -13.33 -17.23 -3.51
CA GLU A 56 -14.30 -16.48 -2.70
C GLU A 56 -13.63 -15.30 -2.00
N ASP A 57 -12.41 -15.48 -1.50
CA ASP A 57 -11.68 -14.41 -0.84
C ASP A 57 -11.36 -13.27 -1.81
N SER A 58 -10.97 -13.60 -3.05
CA SER A 58 -10.70 -12.59 -4.06
C SER A 58 -11.95 -11.81 -4.44
N VAL A 59 -13.11 -12.48 -4.50
CA VAL A 59 -14.39 -11.83 -4.78
C VAL A 59 -14.84 -10.96 -3.61
N LYS A 60 -14.69 -11.45 -2.38
CA LYS A 60 -15.01 -10.66 -1.18
C LYS A 60 -14.16 -9.40 -1.09
N PHE A 61 -12.89 -9.48 -1.50
CA PHE A 61 -12.01 -8.32 -1.52
C PHE A 61 -12.52 -7.24 -2.47
N ASP A 62 -13.01 -7.64 -3.64
CA ASP A 62 -13.59 -6.69 -4.59
C ASP A 62 -14.77 -5.95 -3.96
N SER A 63 -15.66 -6.65 -3.27
CA SER A 63 -16.79 -6.04 -2.59
C SER A 63 -16.34 -5.10 -1.46
N TRP A 64 -15.36 -5.51 -0.68
CA TRP A 64 -14.78 -4.67 0.36
C TRP A 64 -14.19 -3.38 -0.22
N TYR A 65 -13.47 -3.51 -1.33
CA TYR A 65 -12.84 -2.37 -1.99
C TYR A 65 -13.86 -1.36 -2.52
N PHE A 66 -14.92 -1.84 -3.17
CA PHE A 66 -15.91 -0.95 -3.76
C PHE A 66 -16.93 -0.44 -2.74
N ASP A 67 -17.37 -1.28 -1.82
CA ASP A 67 -18.51 -0.98 -0.95
C ASP A 67 -18.10 -0.47 0.43
N THR A 68 -17.02 -0.99 0.99
CA THR A 68 -16.58 -0.64 2.34
C THR A 68 -15.66 0.57 2.36
N ILE A 69 -14.54 0.53 1.65
CA ILE A 69 -13.60 1.65 1.62
C ILE A 69 -13.86 2.60 0.45
N ARG A 70 -14.71 2.22 -0.48
CA ARG A 70 -15.07 3.02 -1.65
C ARG A 70 -13.85 3.53 -2.42
N ARG A 71 -12.88 2.66 -2.62
CA ARG A 71 -11.65 2.87 -3.41
C ARG A 71 -10.61 3.79 -2.79
N VAL A 72 -11.01 4.82 -2.06
CA VAL A 72 -10.08 5.85 -1.55
C VAL A 72 -10.04 5.95 -0.03
N GLY A 73 -10.80 5.12 0.67
CA GLY A 73 -10.90 5.18 2.13
C GLY A 73 -9.65 4.67 2.82
N TRP A 74 -9.46 5.14 4.05
CA TRP A 74 -8.40 4.65 4.92
C TRP A 74 -8.84 3.38 5.63
N PHE A 75 -7.88 2.49 5.88
CA PHE A 75 -8.14 1.25 6.62
C PHE A 75 -6.92 0.88 7.45
N ASP A 76 -7.13 0.14 8.51
CA ASP A 76 -6.06 -0.27 9.40
C ASP A 76 -5.32 -1.48 8.84
N VAL A 77 -4.00 -1.41 8.86
CA VAL A 77 -3.10 -2.48 8.43
C VAL A 77 -2.05 -2.68 9.51
N TYR A 78 -1.78 -3.94 9.86
CA TYR A 78 -0.72 -4.24 10.80
C TYR A 78 0.64 -4.14 10.10
N ASP A 79 1.49 -3.26 10.61
CA ASP A 79 2.85 -3.07 10.12
C ASP A 79 3.79 -4.04 10.87
N HIS A 80 4.23 -5.08 10.18
CA HIS A 80 5.09 -6.10 10.78
C HIS A 80 6.50 -5.61 11.11
N ARG A 81 6.96 -4.58 10.42
CA ARG A 81 8.28 -4.00 10.66
C ARG A 81 8.31 -3.22 11.97
N TYR A 82 7.33 -2.32 12.16
CA TYR A 82 7.24 -1.50 13.38
C TYR A 82 6.39 -2.14 14.47
N ARG A 83 5.69 -3.24 14.15
CA ARG A 83 4.81 -3.97 15.07
C ARG A 83 3.71 -3.10 15.65
N ILE A 84 3.13 -2.26 14.81
CA ILE A 84 2.00 -1.41 15.17
C ILE A 84 0.95 -1.47 14.06
N THR A 85 -0.29 -1.12 14.41
CA THR A 85 -1.35 -0.96 13.43
C THR A 85 -1.33 0.47 12.92
N ARG A 86 -1.31 0.62 11.60
CA ARG A 86 -1.31 1.93 10.94
C ARG A 86 -2.54 2.08 10.07
N SER A 87 -3.02 3.31 9.95
CA SER A 87 -4.03 3.65 8.97
C SER A 87 -3.35 3.90 7.63
N MET A 88 -3.74 3.15 6.61
CA MET A 88 -3.17 3.22 5.27
C MET A 88 -4.29 3.33 4.23
N ARG A 89 -3.93 3.70 3.02
CA ARG A 89 -4.85 3.68 1.87
C ARG A 89 -4.11 3.22 0.62
N PHE A 90 -4.86 2.78 -0.38
CA PHE A 90 -4.26 2.45 -1.67
C PHE A 90 -3.85 3.75 -2.39
N LYS A 91 -2.62 3.80 -2.86
CA LYS A 91 -2.11 4.97 -3.58
C LYS A 91 -2.92 5.17 -4.87
N GLY A 92 -3.53 6.34 -4.99
CA GLY A 92 -4.39 6.66 -6.13
C GLY A 92 -5.64 5.79 -6.23
N GLY A 93 -6.00 5.05 -5.19
CA GLY A 93 -7.11 4.11 -5.23
C GLY A 93 -6.85 2.88 -6.09
N ASP A 94 -5.62 2.64 -6.49
CA ASP A 94 -5.25 1.57 -7.41
C ASP A 94 -4.95 0.28 -6.65
N ILE A 95 -5.59 -0.82 -7.04
CA ILE A 95 -5.34 -2.15 -6.48
C ILE A 95 -4.65 -3.09 -7.46
N GLY A 96 -4.09 -2.54 -8.55
CA GLY A 96 -3.37 -3.33 -9.54
C GLY A 96 -4.24 -4.37 -10.23
N SER A 97 -3.59 -5.37 -10.79
CA SER A 97 -4.26 -6.46 -11.50
C SER A 97 -4.32 -7.72 -10.65
N LEU A 98 -5.42 -8.44 -10.74
CA LEU A 98 -5.54 -9.75 -10.12
C LEU A 98 -4.81 -10.79 -10.95
N THR A 99 -3.86 -11.48 -10.34
CA THR A 99 -3.08 -12.53 -11.01
C THR A 99 -3.45 -13.88 -10.40
N PRO A 100 -4.06 -14.79 -11.19
CA PRO A 100 -4.32 -16.13 -10.68
C PRO A 100 -3.01 -16.92 -10.59
N LEU A 101 -2.86 -17.67 -9.49
CA LEU A 101 -1.67 -18.50 -9.25
C LEU A 101 -1.95 -19.99 -9.45
N ALA A 102 -3.22 -20.37 -9.52
CA ALA A 102 -3.62 -21.74 -9.76
C ALA A 102 -4.94 -21.76 -10.54
N GLY A 103 -5.24 -22.90 -11.15
CA GLY A 103 -6.47 -23.05 -11.94
C GLY A 103 -7.73 -22.75 -11.13
N GLY A 104 -8.74 -22.11 -11.81
CA GLY A 104 -9.98 -21.74 -11.16
C GLY A 104 -9.87 -20.64 -10.12
N PHE A 105 -8.80 -19.87 -10.15
CA PHE A 105 -8.52 -18.83 -9.15
C PHE A 105 -8.41 -19.38 -7.73
N ARG A 106 -7.98 -20.61 -7.61
CA ARG A 106 -7.80 -21.27 -6.31
C ARG A 106 -6.88 -20.46 -5.40
N TYR A 107 -5.81 -19.90 -5.97
CA TYR A 107 -4.94 -18.91 -5.35
C TYR A 107 -4.80 -17.74 -6.30
N ALA A 108 -4.76 -16.55 -5.75
CA ALA A 108 -4.60 -15.33 -6.53
C ALA A 108 -3.84 -14.29 -5.73
N GLN A 109 -3.30 -13.29 -6.42
CA GLN A 109 -2.60 -12.19 -5.78
C GLN A 109 -2.83 -10.88 -6.51
N ARG A 110 -2.64 -9.78 -5.77
CA ARG A 110 -2.59 -8.42 -6.31
C ARG A 110 -1.36 -7.72 -5.78
N GLN A 111 -0.64 -7.04 -6.66
CA GLN A 111 0.45 -6.16 -6.25
C GLN A 111 -0.12 -4.76 -6.09
N VAL A 112 0.05 -4.19 -4.91
CA VAL A 112 -0.52 -2.88 -4.58
C VAL A 112 0.54 -1.98 -3.96
N THR A 113 0.29 -0.67 -4.01
CA THR A 113 1.08 0.30 -3.27
C THR A 113 0.16 0.95 -2.25
N LEU A 114 0.51 0.80 -1.00
CA LEU A 114 -0.16 1.45 0.12
C LEU A 114 0.59 2.70 0.50
N GLU A 115 -0.11 3.68 1.04
CA GLU A 115 0.54 4.88 1.54
C GLU A 115 -0.02 5.28 2.91
N TYR A 116 0.86 5.86 3.73
CA TYR A 116 0.47 6.39 5.03
C TYR A 116 1.36 7.58 5.39
N MET A 117 0.89 8.39 6.31
CA MET A 117 1.67 9.52 6.85
C MET A 117 2.44 9.05 8.08
N ARG A 118 3.72 9.27 8.05
CA ARG A 118 4.58 8.94 9.16
C ARG A 118 4.36 9.85 10.35
#